data_56b406d24ffdb0612a607571d47797b7
#
_entry.id   56b406d24ffdb0612a607571d47797b7
#
_cell.length_a   1.000
_cell.length_b   1.000
_cell.length_c   1.000
_cell.angle_alpha   90.00
_cell.angle_beta   90.00
_cell.angle_gamma   90.00
#
_symmetry.space_group_name_H-M   'P 1'
#
loop_
_entity.id
_entity.type
_entity.pdbx_description
1 polymer ?
#
loop_
_entity_poly.entity_id
_entity_poly.type
_entity_poly.pdbx_seq_one_letter_code
_entity_poly.pdbx_strand_id
1 'polypeptide(L)'
;GADDILSMLTRDMLGSMLLPYKMLAATLYLLAPVFTLGVVLQYFSNTFERLRMRLKKKHDLYIFSELNTRSLEIATDMWSCAKKAGRRLEIVFCCSDKKDSVNTDQEKSARKLNAVLLPEEIMHVRLNSQRRRVNYYIISEDDDANVDQTLKMIHDMTGGSAWYTKQRLCQRNVTLHCYATNAEAEILL
;
A
#
# COMPACT_ATOMS: atom_id res chain seq x y z
N GLY A 1 -9.67 -15.31 40.07
CA GLY A 1 -9.47 -15.68 38.67
C GLY A 1 -8.02 -15.64 38.25
N ALA A 2 -7.75 -15.67 36.95
CA ALA A 2 -6.40 -15.68 36.38
C ALA A 2 -5.57 -14.46 36.81
N ASP A 3 -6.21 -13.31 37.00
CA ASP A 3 -5.57 -12.08 37.44
C ASP A 3 -5.03 -12.14 38.88
N ASP A 4 -5.65 -12.90 39.76
CA ASP A 4 -5.19 -13.08 41.14
C ASP A 4 -3.95 -13.98 41.21
N ILE A 5 -3.86 -15.00 40.36
CA ILE A 5 -2.71 -15.91 40.29
C ILE A 5 -1.49 -15.15 39.71
N LEU A 6 -1.70 -14.35 38.67
CA LEU A 6 -0.65 -13.52 38.08
C LEU A 6 -0.15 -12.46 39.04
N SER A 7 -1.02 -11.83 39.82
CA SER A 7 -0.65 -10.85 40.84
C SER A 7 0.08 -11.44 42.03
N MET A 8 -0.27 -12.66 42.48
CA MET A 8 0.43 -13.41 43.50
C MET A 8 1.84 -13.85 43.03
N LEU A 9 1.93 -14.42 41.86
CA LEU A 9 3.20 -14.90 41.28
C LEU A 9 4.20 -13.76 41.07
N THR A 10 3.74 -12.60 40.61
CA THR A 10 4.58 -11.41 40.44
C THR A 10 5.00 -10.83 41.80
N ARG A 11 4.14 -10.87 42.82
CA ARG A 11 4.40 -10.32 44.14
C ARG A 11 5.45 -11.15 44.91
N ASP A 12 5.35 -12.47 44.85
CA ASP A 12 6.28 -13.38 45.54
C ASP A 12 7.64 -13.43 44.84
N MET A 13 7.67 -13.47 43.51
CA MET A 13 8.94 -13.40 42.77
C MET A 13 9.67 -12.07 42.94
N LEU A 14 8.95 -10.96 42.92
CA LEU A 14 9.52 -9.62 43.11
C LEU A 14 10.00 -9.42 44.58
N GLY A 15 9.36 -10.07 45.54
CA GLY A 15 9.74 -9.98 46.97
C GLY A 15 11.13 -10.49 47.25
N SER A 16 11.55 -11.57 46.58
CA SER A 16 12.82 -12.25 46.79
C SER A 16 14.01 -11.74 45.95
N MET A 17 13.75 -10.88 44.96
CA MET A 17 14.79 -10.39 44.06
C MET A 17 15.53 -9.17 44.60
N LEU A 18 16.83 -9.05 44.26
CA LEU A 18 17.65 -7.86 44.51
C LEU A 18 17.10 -6.63 43.82
N LEU A 19 17.25 -5.44 44.40
CA LEU A 19 16.71 -4.18 43.94
C LEU A 19 16.90 -3.90 42.43
N PRO A 20 18.09 -4.12 41.82
CA PRO A 20 18.29 -3.88 40.39
C PRO A 20 17.45 -4.80 39.50
N TYR A 21 17.20 -6.04 39.92
CA TYR A 21 16.33 -6.97 39.18
C TYR A 21 14.87 -6.59 39.27
N LYS A 22 14.43 -6.01 40.39
CA LYS A 22 13.08 -5.46 40.53
C LYS A 22 12.84 -4.29 39.55
N MET A 23 13.82 -3.41 39.45
CA MET A 23 13.75 -2.27 38.53
C MET A 23 13.70 -2.75 37.05
N LEU A 24 14.54 -3.74 36.71
CA LEU A 24 14.58 -4.32 35.38
C LEU A 24 13.26 -5.04 35.04
N ALA A 25 12.71 -5.83 35.95
CA ALA A 25 11.43 -6.50 35.75
C ALA A 25 10.29 -5.49 35.60
N ALA A 26 10.26 -4.41 36.38
CA ALA A 26 9.24 -3.36 36.25
C ALA A 26 9.33 -2.62 34.93
N THR A 27 10.55 -2.31 34.46
CA THR A 27 10.72 -1.66 33.13
C THR A 27 10.31 -2.57 31.99
N LEU A 28 10.66 -3.85 32.02
CA LEU A 28 10.22 -4.81 31.03
C LEU A 28 8.69 -4.98 31.00
N TYR A 29 8.08 -5.03 32.18
CA TYR A 29 6.62 -5.13 32.29
C TYR A 29 5.89 -3.91 31.75
N LEU A 30 6.43 -2.70 31.92
CA LEU A 30 5.92 -1.46 31.36
C LEU A 30 6.15 -1.35 29.85
N LEU A 31 7.29 -1.87 29.35
CA LEU A 31 7.64 -1.80 27.94
C LEU A 31 6.92 -2.87 27.09
N ALA A 32 6.63 -4.03 27.65
CA ALA A 32 6.00 -5.14 26.92
C ALA A 32 4.69 -4.74 26.21
N PRO A 33 3.71 -4.06 26.85
CA PRO A 33 2.49 -3.64 26.18
C PRO A 33 2.74 -2.59 25.08
N VAL A 34 3.76 -1.73 25.25
CA VAL A 34 4.12 -0.72 24.24
C VAL A 34 4.70 -1.40 22.99
N PHE A 35 5.58 -2.39 23.14
CA PHE A 35 6.11 -3.17 22.04
C PHE A 35 5.00 -3.99 21.35
N THR A 36 4.14 -4.64 22.12
CA THR A 36 3.02 -5.40 21.59
C THR A 36 2.07 -4.51 20.79
N LEU A 37 1.73 -3.34 21.32
CA LEU A 37 0.90 -2.35 20.64
C LEU A 37 1.58 -1.85 19.36
N GLY A 38 2.89 -1.62 19.37
CA GLY A 38 3.67 -1.23 18.20
C GLY A 38 3.58 -2.25 17.06
N VAL A 39 3.77 -3.54 17.37
CA VAL A 39 3.66 -4.64 16.40
C VAL A 39 2.23 -4.76 15.87
N VAL A 40 1.25 -4.67 16.76
CA VAL A 40 -0.18 -4.70 16.38
C VAL A 40 -0.52 -3.53 15.46
N LEU A 41 -0.11 -2.30 15.80
CA LEU A 41 -0.34 -1.13 14.97
C LEU A 41 0.35 -1.23 13.61
N GLN A 42 1.56 -1.78 13.55
CA GLN A 42 2.28 -2.00 12.30
C GLN A 42 1.56 -3.01 11.41
N TYR A 43 1.05 -4.10 11.99
CA TYR A 43 0.25 -5.10 11.26
C TYR A 43 -1.07 -4.51 10.74
N PHE A 44 -1.74 -3.71 11.56
CA PHE A 44 -3.00 -3.08 11.18
C PHE A 44 -2.84 -1.89 10.24
N SER A 45 -1.68 -1.23 10.16
CA SER A 45 -1.48 -0.08 9.27
C SER A 45 -1.74 -0.44 7.81
N ASN A 46 -1.20 -1.56 7.33
CA ASN A 46 -1.40 -2.05 5.97
C ASN A 46 -2.88 -2.43 5.72
N THR A 47 -3.53 -3.03 6.72
CA THR A 47 -4.96 -3.38 6.65
C THR A 47 -5.83 -2.14 6.65
N PHE A 48 -5.45 -1.12 7.41
CA PHE A 48 -6.18 0.13 7.50
C PHE A 48 -6.10 0.95 6.20
N GLU A 49 -4.95 0.97 5.53
CA GLU A 49 -4.82 1.61 4.22
C GLU A 49 -5.68 0.93 3.15
N ARG A 50 -5.72 -0.41 3.15
CA ARG A 50 -6.63 -1.18 2.29
C ARG A 50 -8.10 -0.89 2.59
N LEU A 51 -8.46 -0.79 3.86
CA LEU A 51 -9.82 -0.46 4.29
C LEU A 51 -10.19 0.96 3.87
N ARG A 52 -9.30 1.94 4.08
CA ARG A 52 -9.47 3.32 3.65
C ARG A 52 -9.73 3.42 2.15
N MET A 53 -8.96 2.67 1.34
CA MET A 53 -9.14 2.58 -0.10
C MET A 53 -10.49 1.99 -0.50
N ARG A 54 -10.99 0.99 0.26
CA ARG A 54 -12.32 0.38 0.03
C ARG A 54 -13.48 1.30 0.39
N LEU A 55 -13.31 2.16 1.39
CA LEU A 55 -14.36 3.06 1.88
C LEU A 55 -14.56 4.27 0.96
N LYS A 56 -13.52 4.75 0.28
CA LYS A 56 -13.58 5.91 -0.61
C LYS A 56 -14.09 5.58 -2.02
N LYS A 57 -15.26 5.01 -2.14
CA LYS A 57 -15.83 4.48 -3.40
C LYS A 57 -16.15 5.53 -4.48
N LYS A 58 -16.19 6.81 -4.15
CA LYS A 58 -16.66 7.88 -5.05
C LYS A 58 -15.55 8.62 -5.80
N HIS A 59 -14.28 8.33 -5.54
CA HIS A 59 -13.14 9.03 -6.13
C HIS A 59 -12.56 8.26 -7.31
N ASP A 60 -12.05 8.99 -8.29
CA ASP A 60 -11.23 8.40 -9.35
C ASP A 60 -9.94 7.84 -8.71
N LEU A 61 -9.56 6.63 -9.10
CA LEU A 61 -8.44 5.90 -8.54
C LEU A 61 -7.32 5.82 -9.57
N TYR A 62 -6.12 6.18 -9.14
CA TYR A 62 -4.91 6.15 -9.93
C TYR A 62 -3.90 5.24 -9.24
N ILE A 63 -3.53 4.14 -9.89
CA ILE A 63 -2.65 3.11 -9.34
C ILE A 63 -1.37 3.09 -10.15
N PHE A 64 -0.25 3.30 -9.50
CA PHE A 64 1.08 3.26 -10.09
C PHE A 64 1.78 1.96 -9.73
N SER A 65 2.46 1.36 -10.70
CA SER A 65 3.18 0.09 -10.53
C SER A 65 4.33 0.18 -9.53
N GLU A 66 4.99 1.35 -9.48
CA GLU A 66 6.14 1.57 -8.62
C GLU A 66 6.16 3.01 -8.09
N LEU A 67 6.85 3.19 -6.95
CA LEU A 67 7.16 4.52 -6.42
C LEU A 67 8.57 4.91 -6.88
N ASN A 68 8.65 5.64 -7.98
CA ASN A 68 9.87 6.20 -8.53
C ASN A 68 9.70 7.71 -8.81
N THR A 69 10.75 8.39 -9.23
CA THR A 69 10.72 9.84 -9.49
C THR A 69 9.69 10.20 -10.55
N ARG A 70 9.62 9.43 -11.63
CA ARG A 70 8.69 9.67 -12.75
C ARG A 70 7.24 9.50 -12.34
N SER A 71 6.91 8.40 -11.64
CA SER A 71 5.55 8.14 -11.15
C SER A 71 5.11 9.21 -10.15
N LEU A 72 6.04 9.72 -9.34
CA LEU A 72 5.78 10.77 -8.37
C LEU A 72 5.51 12.13 -9.03
N GLU A 73 6.25 12.48 -10.07
CA GLU A 73 6.03 13.69 -10.86
C GLU A 73 4.64 13.67 -11.50
N ILE A 74 4.31 12.60 -12.20
CA ILE A 74 2.99 12.43 -12.84
C ILE A 74 1.87 12.49 -11.80
N ALA A 75 2.02 11.81 -10.68
CA ALA A 75 1.04 11.83 -9.59
C ALA A 75 0.87 13.23 -8.99
N THR A 76 1.95 13.99 -8.86
CA THR A 76 1.94 15.38 -8.35
C THR A 76 1.17 16.30 -9.29
N ASP A 77 1.42 16.18 -10.59
CA ASP A 77 0.72 16.97 -11.60
C ASP A 77 -0.77 16.64 -11.65
N MET A 78 -1.12 15.37 -11.63
CA MET A 78 -2.51 14.93 -11.57
C MET A 78 -3.21 15.44 -10.32
N TRP A 79 -2.57 15.34 -9.17
CA TRP A 79 -3.11 15.84 -7.92
C TRP A 79 -3.34 17.35 -7.96
N SER A 80 -2.38 18.11 -8.50
CA SER A 80 -2.47 19.56 -8.64
C SER A 80 -3.61 19.98 -9.58
N CYS A 81 -3.73 19.30 -10.73
CA CYS A 81 -4.81 19.51 -11.69
C CYS A 81 -6.18 19.17 -11.10
N ALA A 82 -6.29 18.05 -10.41
CA ALA A 82 -7.54 17.66 -9.76
C ALA A 82 -7.94 18.64 -8.67
N LYS A 83 -6.99 19.09 -7.86
CA LYS A 83 -7.22 20.09 -6.82
C LYS A 83 -7.73 21.42 -7.40
N LYS A 84 -7.14 21.89 -8.50
CA LYS A 84 -7.60 23.09 -9.24
C LYS A 84 -9.01 22.91 -9.77
N ALA A 85 -9.33 21.71 -10.26
CA ALA A 85 -10.65 21.37 -10.80
C ALA A 85 -11.71 21.02 -9.74
N GLY A 86 -11.38 21.07 -8.43
CA GLY A 86 -12.28 20.68 -7.35
C GLY A 86 -12.63 19.18 -7.33
N ARG A 87 -11.88 18.36 -8.07
CA ARG A 87 -12.09 16.90 -8.12
C ARG A 87 -11.31 16.23 -7.00
N ARG A 88 -11.87 15.14 -6.49
CA ARG A 88 -11.19 14.29 -5.50
C ARG A 88 -10.68 13.04 -6.22
N LEU A 89 -9.37 12.82 -6.14
CA LEU A 89 -8.71 11.62 -6.64
C LEU A 89 -8.03 10.88 -5.49
N GLU A 90 -7.77 9.62 -5.71
CA GLU A 90 -7.00 8.78 -4.79
C GLU A 90 -5.83 8.18 -5.55
N ILE A 91 -4.64 8.35 -5.00
CA ILE A 91 -3.39 7.89 -5.59
C ILE A 91 -2.91 6.69 -4.77
N VAL A 92 -2.49 5.65 -5.46
CA VAL A 92 -1.95 4.42 -4.87
C VAL A 92 -0.63 4.11 -5.57
N PHE A 93 0.42 3.86 -4.80
CA PHE A 93 1.67 3.32 -5.30
C PHE A 93 1.82 1.88 -4.81
N CYS A 94 2.16 0.99 -5.74
CA CYS A 94 2.49 -0.39 -5.43
C CYS A 94 4.01 -0.45 -5.18
N CYS A 95 4.37 -0.84 -3.96
CA CYS A 95 5.77 -1.01 -3.58
C CYS A 95 5.98 -2.51 -3.38
N SER A 96 6.33 -3.22 -4.45
CA SER A 96 6.71 -4.63 -4.31
C SER A 96 7.98 -4.73 -3.46
N ASP A 97 8.11 -5.80 -2.69
CA ASP A 97 9.02 -6.06 -1.55
C ASP A 97 10.51 -5.69 -1.64
N LYS A 98 10.92 -4.85 -2.57
CA LYS A 98 12.25 -4.24 -2.55
C LYS A 98 12.31 -3.16 -1.49
N LYS A 99 12.21 -3.56 -0.22
CA LYS A 99 12.34 -2.68 0.95
C LYS A 99 13.61 -1.82 0.96
N ASP A 100 14.60 -2.18 0.16
CA ASP A 100 15.91 -1.52 0.13
C ASP A 100 16.00 -0.40 -0.92
N SER A 101 15.02 -0.23 -1.80
CA SER A 101 15.09 0.73 -2.90
C SER A 101 14.17 1.95 -2.77
N VAL A 102 13.20 1.94 -1.87
CA VAL A 102 12.32 3.10 -1.68
C VAL A 102 13.05 4.16 -0.88
N ASN A 103 13.43 5.21 -1.56
CA ASN A 103 14.06 6.36 -0.94
C ASN A 103 13.07 7.01 0.05
N THR A 104 13.49 7.17 1.30
CA THR A 104 12.69 7.76 2.38
C THR A 104 12.09 9.13 1.99
N ASP A 105 12.73 9.85 1.09
CA ASP A 105 12.24 11.15 0.62
C ASP A 105 11.12 11.00 -0.41
N GLN A 106 11.13 9.95 -1.22
CA GLN A 106 10.03 9.62 -2.13
C GLN A 106 8.78 9.20 -1.35
N GLU A 107 8.93 8.39 -0.30
CA GLU A 107 7.81 8.07 0.60
C GLU A 107 7.21 9.32 1.25
N LYS A 108 8.06 10.22 1.77
CA LYS A 108 7.58 11.48 2.37
C LYS A 108 6.81 12.31 1.36
N SER A 109 7.27 12.35 0.11
CA SER A 109 6.62 13.08 -0.97
C SER A 109 5.29 12.43 -1.37
N ALA A 110 5.21 11.11 -1.47
CA ALA A 110 3.98 10.39 -1.72
C ALA A 110 2.95 10.61 -0.59
N ARG A 111 3.40 10.61 0.67
CA ARG A 111 2.54 10.90 1.83
C ARG A 111 1.99 12.33 1.82
N LYS A 112 2.75 13.33 1.31
CA LYS A 112 2.24 14.71 1.12
C LYS A 112 1.10 14.78 0.11
N LEU A 113 1.08 13.90 -0.87
CA LEU A 113 -0.03 13.75 -1.83
C LEU A 113 -1.23 12.99 -1.25
N ASN A 114 -1.18 12.56 0.01
CA ASN A 114 -2.17 11.68 0.63
C ASN A 114 -2.30 10.33 -0.09
N ALA A 115 -1.23 9.91 -0.77
CA ALA A 115 -1.19 8.64 -1.49
C ALA A 115 -1.14 7.45 -0.53
N VAL A 116 -1.69 6.33 -0.99
CA VAL A 116 -1.66 5.05 -0.29
C VAL A 116 -0.48 4.26 -0.83
N LEU A 117 0.34 3.70 0.06
CA LEU A 117 1.44 2.82 -0.31
C LEU A 117 1.02 1.38 -0.01
N LEU A 118 0.97 0.54 -1.04
CA LEU A 118 0.62 -0.87 -0.91
C LEU A 118 1.86 -1.74 -1.12
N PRO A 119 2.18 -2.64 -0.18
CA PRO A 119 3.28 -3.59 -0.34
C PRO A 119 2.85 -4.78 -1.21
N GLU A 120 2.33 -4.50 -2.39
CA GLU A 120 1.81 -5.50 -3.33
C GLU A 120 2.16 -5.08 -4.76
N GLU A 121 2.28 -6.07 -5.65
CA GLU A 121 2.34 -5.79 -7.08
C GLU A 121 1.00 -5.26 -7.59
N ILE A 122 1.07 -4.42 -8.61
CA ILE A 122 -0.11 -3.79 -9.23
C ILE A 122 -1.16 -4.82 -9.66
N MET A 123 -0.73 -6.00 -10.10
CA MET A 123 -1.59 -7.11 -10.51
C MET A 123 -2.43 -7.69 -9.36
N HIS A 124 -1.95 -7.58 -8.12
CA HIS A 124 -2.63 -8.12 -6.94
C HIS A 124 -3.56 -7.11 -6.26
N VAL A 125 -3.61 -5.87 -6.74
CA VAL A 125 -4.48 -4.84 -6.18
C VAL A 125 -5.94 -5.16 -6.51
N ARG A 126 -6.64 -5.79 -5.57
CA ARG A 126 -8.04 -6.18 -5.70
C ARG A 126 -8.97 -5.00 -5.41
N LEU A 127 -9.66 -4.56 -6.42
CA LEU A 127 -10.63 -3.47 -6.31
C LEU A 127 -12.06 -4.02 -6.35
N ASN A 128 -12.79 -3.78 -5.27
CA ASN A 128 -14.15 -4.29 -5.11
C ASN A 128 -15.24 -3.26 -5.49
N SER A 129 -14.90 -2.22 -6.27
CA SER A 129 -15.79 -1.10 -6.54
C SER A 129 -16.22 -1.00 -8.00
N GLN A 130 -17.50 -1.23 -8.26
CA GLN A 130 -18.13 -1.11 -9.59
C GLN A 130 -18.35 0.32 -10.08
N ARG A 131 -18.02 1.35 -9.28
CA ARG A 131 -18.41 2.74 -9.55
C ARG A 131 -17.26 3.72 -9.77
N ARG A 132 -16.00 3.27 -9.73
CA ARG A 132 -14.82 4.15 -9.89
C ARG A 132 -14.26 4.05 -11.30
N ARG A 133 -13.74 5.16 -11.80
CA ARG A 133 -12.74 5.12 -12.85
C ARG A 133 -11.43 4.66 -12.21
N VAL A 134 -10.83 3.64 -12.77
CA VAL A 134 -9.55 3.10 -12.31
C VAL A 134 -8.55 3.27 -13.42
N ASN A 135 -7.49 4.01 -13.14
CA ASN A 135 -6.42 4.23 -14.09
C ASN A 135 -5.17 3.54 -13.55
N TYR A 136 -4.67 2.57 -14.27
CA TYR A 136 -3.43 1.88 -13.97
C TYR A 136 -2.31 2.53 -14.77
N TYR A 137 -1.23 2.88 -14.07
CA TYR A 137 -0.01 3.44 -14.66
C TYR A 137 1.13 2.48 -14.43
N ILE A 138 1.62 1.86 -15.49
CA ILE A 138 2.77 0.98 -15.46
C ILE A 138 3.97 1.81 -15.82
N ILE A 139 4.78 2.12 -14.80
CA ILE A 139 5.92 3.02 -14.88
C ILE A 139 7.04 2.42 -14.04
N SER A 140 8.01 1.81 -14.69
CA SER A 140 9.29 1.43 -14.09
C SER A 140 10.43 2.16 -14.81
N GLU A 141 11.65 1.93 -14.39
CA GLU A 141 12.83 2.48 -15.06
C GLU A 141 13.16 1.74 -16.37
N ASP A 142 12.67 0.52 -16.52
CA ASP A 142 12.88 -0.34 -17.66
C ASP A 142 11.63 -0.41 -18.54
N ASP A 143 11.74 0.04 -19.79
CA ASP A 143 10.65 0.06 -20.76
C ASP A 143 10.19 -1.35 -21.12
N ASP A 144 11.10 -2.33 -21.23
CA ASP A 144 10.75 -3.72 -21.53
C ASP A 144 9.94 -4.34 -20.41
N ALA A 145 10.30 -4.04 -19.15
CA ALA A 145 9.53 -4.46 -17.99
C ALA A 145 8.13 -3.83 -17.99
N ASN A 146 8.00 -2.57 -18.41
CA ASN A 146 6.71 -1.90 -18.53
C ASN A 146 5.80 -2.57 -19.55
N VAL A 147 6.35 -2.91 -20.72
CA VAL A 147 5.62 -3.62 -21.79
C VAL A 147 5.18 -5.01 -21.32
N ASP A 148 6.10 -5.80 -20.76
CA ASP A 148 5.82 -7.15 -20.27
C ASP A 148 4.74 -7.14 -19.18
N GLN A 149 4.84 -6.23 -18.22
CA GLN A 149 3.83 -6.08 -17.16
C GLN A 149 2.47 -5.63 -17.72
N THR A 150 2.48 -4.76 -18.72
CA THR A 150 1.26 -4.31 -19.40
C THR A 150 0.58 -5.46 -20.13
N LEU A 151 1.34 -6.25 -20.89
CA LEU A 151 0.83 -7.41 -21.61
C LEU A 151 0.28 -8.47 -20.65
N LYS A 152 0.96 -8.72 -19.54
CA LYS A 152 0.46 -9.61 -18.47
C LYS A 152 -0.87 -9.11 -17.91
N MET A 153 -0.97 -7.81 -17.60
CA MET A 153 -2.23 -7.23 -17.13
C MET A 153 -3.36 -7.35 -18.16
N ILE A 154 -3.09 -7.08 -19.44
CA ILE A 154 -4.07 -7.24 -20.53
C ILE A 154 -4.51 -8.70 -20.61
N HIS A 155 -3.56 -9.63 -20.59
CA HIS A 155 -3.86 -11.07 -20.63
C HIS A 155 -4.75 -11.49 -19.47
N ASP A 156 -4.43 -11.09 -18.25
CA ASP A 156 -5.25 -11.37 -17.07
C ASP A 156 -6.63 -10.71 -17.13
N MET A 157 -6.71 -9.50 -17.68
CA MET A 157 -7.99 -8.81 -17.88
C MET A 157 -8.87 -9.49 -18.95
N THR A 158 -8.27 -10.09 -19.98
CA THR A 158 -8.99 -10.71 -21.10
C THR A 158 -9.13 -12.22 -20.95
N GLY A 159 -8.16 -12.87 -20.31
CA GLY A 159 -7.99 -14.33 -20.29
C GLY A 159 -8.88 -15.11 -19.32
N GLY A 160 -9.79 -14.46 -18.60
CA GLY A 160 -10.80 -15.19 -17.81
C GLY A 160 -10.35 -15.74 -16.48
N SER A 161 -9.31 -15.19 -15.86
CA SER A 161 -9.07 -15.41 -14.43
C SER A 161 -10.37 -15.13 -13.67
N ALA A 162 -10.79 -16.06 -12.83
CA ALA A 162 -12.10 -16.03 -12.13
C ALA A 162 -12.32 -14.74 -11.33
N TRP A 163 -11.22 -14.02 -11.05
CA TRP A 163 -11.21 -12.76 -10.37
C TRP A 163 -11.65 -11.59 -11.28
N TYR A 164 -11.20 -11.57 -12.54
CA TYR A 164 -11.61 -10.56 -13.53
C TYR A 164 -13.00 -10.82 -14.13
N THR A 165 -13.47 -12.06 -14.12
CA THR A 165 -14.80 -12.39 -14.62
C THR A 165 -15.90 -11.64 -13.85
N LYS A 166 -15.74 -11.45 -12.54
CA LYS A 166 -16.62 -10.60 -11.72
C LYS A 166 -16.47 -9.11 -12.02
N GLN A 167 -15.31 -8.68 -12.47
CA GLN A 167 -15.01 -7.28 -12.80
C GLN A 167 -15.28 -6.94 -14.28
N ARG A 168 -15.52 -7.90 -15.16
CA ARG A 168 -15.93 -7.64 -16.57
C ARG A 168 -17.13 -6.70 -16.68
N LEU A 169 -18.02 -6.70 -15.71
CA LEU A 169 -19.11 -5.75 -15.64
C LEU A 169 -18.65 -4.32 -15.32
N CYS A 170 -17.44 -4.13 -14.81
CA CYS A 170 -16.83 -2.84 -14.48
C CYS A 170 -15.83 -2.34 -15.53
N GLN A 171 -15.53 -3.12 -16.55
CA GLN A 171 -14.48 -2.84 -17.57
C GLN A 171 -14.66 -1.52 -18.32
N ARG A 172 -15.84 -0.93 -18.30
CA ARG A 172 -16.09 0.38 -18.94
C ARG A 172 -15.37 1.55 -18.28
N ASN A 173 -14.79 1.35 -17.10
CA ASN A 173 -14.19 2.40 -16.31
C ASN A 173 -12.71 2.12 -15.93
N VAL A 174 -12.06 1.16 -16.59
CA VAL A 174 -10.65 0.84 -16.38
C VAL A 174 -9.84 1.32 -17.56
N THR A 175 -8.79 2.08 -17.30
CA THR A 175 -7.84 2.53 -18.31
C THR A 175 -6.44 2.07 -17.86
N LEU A 176 -5.69 1.53 -18.82
CA LEU A 176 -4.32 1.09 -18.61
C LEU A 176 -3.40 2.02 -19.39
N HIS A 177 -2.41 2.56 -18.71
CA HIS A 177 -1.38 3.43 -19.28
C HIS A 177 -0.04 2.74 -19.11
N CYS A 178 0.66 2.52 -20.22
CA CYS A 178 2.04 2.05 -20.23
C CYS A 178 2.96 3.22 -20.51
N TYR A 179 4.03 3.33 -19.74
CA TYR A 179 5.07 4.31 -19.99
C TYR A 179 6.16 3.64 -20.83
N ALA A 180 6.40 4.18 -22.02
CA ALA A 180 7.48 3.77 -22.89
C ALA A 180 8.22 5.02 -23.39
N THR A 181 9.54 5.02 -23.26
CA THR A 181 10.41 6.08 -23.80
C THR A 181 10.98 5.70 -25.15
N ASN A 182 11.00 4.41 -25.45
CA ASN A 182 11.55 3.89 -26.70
C ASN A 182 10.45 3.73 -27.75
N ALA A 183 10.68 4.26 -28.96
CA ALA A 183 9.74 4.16 -30.07
C ALA A 183 9.41 2.71 -30.46
N GLU A 184 10.32 1.76 -30.24
CA GLU A 184 10.09 0.34 -30.50
C GLU A 184 9.07 -0.27 -29.54
N ALA A 185 9.08 0.15 -28.26
CA ALA A 185 8.11 -0.29 -27.26
C ALA A 185 6.70 0.25 -27.54
N GLU A 186 6.59 1.43 -28.14
CA GLU A 186 5.31 2.06 -28.50
C GLU A 186 4.58 1.30 -29.62
N ILE A 187 5.31 0.59 -30.49
CA ILE A 187 4.75 -0.19 -31.59
C ILE A 187 4.16 -1.53 -31.11
N LEU A 188 4.60 -2.03 -29.95
CA LEU A 188 4.16 -3.33 -29.42
C LEU A 188 2.84 -3.25 -28.61
N LEU A 189 2.35 -2.07 -28.31
CA LEU A 189 1.13 -1.80 -27.55
C LEU A 189 -0.04 -1.36 -28.45
#